data_a47b62d6d508e25505dbb665742da055
#
_entry.id   a47b62d6d508e25505dbb665742da055
#
_cell.length_a   1.000
_cell.length_b   1.000
_cell.length_c   1.000
_cell.angle_alpha   90.00
_cell.angle_beta   90.00
_cell.angle_gamma   90.00
#
_symmetry.space_group_name_H-M   'P 1'
#
loop_
_entity.id
_entity.type
_entity.pdbx_description
1 polymer ?
#
loop_
_entity_poly.entity_id
_entity_poly.type
_entity_poly.pdbx_seq_one_letter_code
_entity_poly.pdbx_strand_id
1 'polypeptide(L)'
;MKNLIYQYYLPYEAFDADIGGIEMPEWAHSGSRSCQAYAKHCNAEYELNHTRYFEHLDPRLDSLRVIYDPYFDQFDKVLSIDLDMLIATRDNIFDLDIEDVAMVHELGLHTSTSGGWLRKVMDSKLSQRGIIAYGKHLFGPGWMFPRSKLYPKERFRYLNGGLQLWSKAGRLKAREHFKSVDNYVLHTRYTEQMYINLQLSQPIFKVTELDTSWNRNSAYQWKDTPDGKINHFLARAKFTMPKLEQIYYHLLQPRE
;
A
#
# COMPACT_ATOMS: atom_id res chain seq x y z
N MET A 1 -8.66 -14.32 16.51
CA MET A 1 -8.79 -13.45 15.34
C MET A 1 -8.25 -14.17 14.12
N LYS A 2 -8.98 -14.12 13.01
CA LYS A 2 -8.54 -14.70 11.74
C LYS A 2 -7.95 -13.57 10.87
N ASN A 3 -6.66 -13.61 10.64
CA ASN A 3 -5.94 -12.57 9.90
C ASN A 3 -5.37 -13.13 8.61
N LEU A 4 -5.16 -12.26 7.61
CA LEU A 4 -4.61 -12.61 6.30
C LEU A 4 -3.53 -11.61 5.87
N ILE A 5 -2.45 -12.11 5.29
CA ILE A 5 -1.53 -11.34 4.47
C ILE A 5 -1.85 -11.66 3.02
N TYR A 6 -2.18 -10.62 2.25
CA TYR A 6 -2.58 -10.72 0.86
C TYR A 6 -1.57 -10.00 -0.03
N GLN A 7 -1.12 -10.70 -1.06
CA GLN A 7 -0.32 -10.18 -2.16
C GLN A 7 -0.94 -10.59 -3.50
N TYR A 8 -0.58 -9.91 -4.57
CA TYR A 8 -1.00 -10.31 -5.91
C TYR A 8 0.13 -10.12 -6.92
N TYR A 9 0.18 -11.03 -7.89
CA TYR A 9 1.00 -10.94 -9.08
C TYR A 9 0.20 -11.49 -10.24
N LEU A 10 -0.20 -10.62 -11.16
CA LEU A 10 -1.13 -10.97 -12.22
C LEU A 10 -0.38 -11.52 -13.44
N PRO A 11 -0.85 -12.62 -14.08
CA PRO A 11 -0.34 -13.10 -15.35
C PRO A 11 -0.79 -12.15 -16.46
N TYR A 12 -0.09 -11.06 -16.60
CA TYR A 12 -0.45 -9.97 -17.50
C TYR A 12 0.74 -9.66 -18.40
N GLU A 13 0.52 -9.55 -19.73
CA GLU A 13 1.55 -9.08 -20.66
C GLU A 13 1.80 -7.60 -20.42
N ALA A 14 2.83 -7.34 -19.65
CA ALA A 14 2.86 -6.20 -18.77
C ALA A 14 3.23 -4.89 -19.45
N PHE A 15 2.38 -3.94 -19.21
CA PHE A 15 2.69 -2.52 -19.09
C PHE A 15 3.70 -2.22 -17.98
N ASP A 16 3.68 -3.00 -16.90
CA ASP A 16 4.44 -2.74 -15.70
C ASP A 16 4.83 -4.07 -15.04
N ALA A 17 6.10 -4.44 -15.20
CA ALA A 17 6.67 -5.66 -14.62
C ALA A 17 6.59 -5.68 -13.07
N ASP A 18 6.19 -4.58 -12.45
CA ASP A 18 6.07 -4.45 -10.99
C ASP A 18 4.84 -5.16 -10.43
N ILE A 19 3.79 -5.37 -11.24
CA ILE A 19 2.52 -5.95 -10.79
C ILE A 19 2.11 -7.22 -11.52
N GLY A 20 2.80 -7.58 -12.58
CA GLY A 20 2.46 -8.76 -13.36
C GLY A 20 3.46 -9.05 -14.46
N GLY A 21 3.29 -10.19 -15.10
CA GLY A 21 4.10 -10.68 -16.19
C GLY A 21 3.88 -12.18 -16.39
N ILE A 22 4.44 -12.74 -17.46
CA ILE A 22 4.34 -14.18 -17.74
C ILE A 22 5.01 -15.00 -16.63
N GLU A 23 6.16 -14.52 -16.16
CA GLU A 23 6.91 -15.15 -15.06
C GLU A 23 7.14 -14.16 -13.94
N MET A 24 6.92 -14.62 -12.71
CA MET A 24 7.18 -13.83 -11.52
C MET A 24 8.69 -13.71 -11.30
N PRO A 25 9.27 -12.49 -11.24
CA PRO A 25 10.70 -12.29 -11.09
C PRO A 25 11.18 -12.67 -9.69
N GLU A 26 12.48 -13.00 -9.56
CA GLU A 26 13.06 -13.49 -8.30
C GLU A 26 12.88 -12.50 -7.12
N TRP A 27 12.91 -11.20 -7.36
CA TRP A 27 12.62 -10.22 -6.30
C TRP A 27 11.18 -10.35 -5.76
N ALA A 28 10.21 -10.65 -6.63
CA ALA A 28 8.82 -10.85 -6.22
C ALA A 28 8.64 -12.18 -5.46
N HIS A 29 9.37 -13.23 -5.87
CA HIS A 29 9.45 -14.46 -5.09
C HIS A 29 10.04 -14.20 -3.69
N SER A 30 11.08 -13.38 -3.58
CA SER A 30 11.67 -12.99 -2.29
C SER A 30 10.67 -12.28 -1.39
N GLY A 31 9.91 -11.31 -1.92
CA GLY A 31 8.86 -10.62 -1.18
C GLY A 31 7.75 -11.57 -0.72
N SER A 32 7.33 -12.47 -1.61
CA SER A 32 6.33 -13.48 -1.31
C SER A 32 6.79 -14.42 -0.19
N ARG A 33 8.01 -14.98 -0.28
CA ARG A 33 8.57 -15.86 0.78
C ARG A 33 8.70 -15.15 2.11
N SER A 34 9.14 -13.87 2.11
CA SER A 34 9.23 -13.04 3.31
C SER A 34 7.87 -12.84 3.97
N CYS A 35 6.84 -12.51 3.21
CA CYS A 35 5.47 -12.37 3.71
C CYS A 35 4.88 -13.70 4.18
N GLN A 36 5.18 -14.81 3.50
CA GLN A 36 4.75 -16.14 3.93
C GLN A 36 5.37 -16.57 5.26
N ALA A 37 6.67 -16.28 5.47
CA ALA A 37 7.33 -16.53 6.73
C ALA A 37 6.76 -15.67 7.87
N TYR A 38 6.46 -14.41 7.58
CA TYR A 38 5.86 -13.49 8.53
C TYR A 38 4.42 -13.87 8.88
N ALA A 39 3.63 -14.34 7.92
CA ALA A 39 2.28 -14.83 8.18
C ALA A 39 2.30 -15.98 9.20
N LYS A 40 3.22 -16.95 9.04
CA LYS A 40 3.42 -18.02 10.02
C LYS A 40 3.79 -17.47 11.40
N HIS A 41 4.70 -16.48 11.45
CA HIS A 41 5.09 -15.84 12.70
C HIS A 41 3.91 -15.15 13.41
N CYS A 42 3.05 -14.48 12.66
CA CYS A 42 1.87 -13.78 13.18
C CYS A 42 0.64 -14.68 13.40
N ASN A 43 0.74 -15.98 13.14
CA ASN A 43 -0.41 -16.90 13.12
C ASN A 43 -1.54 -16.38 12.20
N ALA A 44 -1.17 -15.91 11.02
CA ALA A 44 -2.05 -15.41 9.98
C ALA A 44 -2.04 -16.35 8.77
N GLU A 45 -3.08 -16.32 7.97
CA GLU A 45 -3.09 -16.93 6.65
C GLU A 45 -2.27 -16.10 5.66
N TYR A 46 -1.82 -16.72 4.59
CA TYR A 46 -1.11 -16.07 3.49
C TYR A 46 -1.73 -16.44 2.16
N GLU A 47 -1.95 -15.45 1.30
CA GLU A 47 -2.46 -15.66 -0.05
C GLU A 47 -1.66 -14.81 -1.06
N LEU A 48 -1.14 -15.47 -2.10
CA LEU A 48 -0.61 -14.83 -3.30
C LEU A 48 -1.59 -15.07 -4.45
N ASN A 49 -2.27 -14.03 -4.86
CA ASN A 49 -3.29 -14.11 -5.90
C ASN A 49 -2.70 -13.89 -7.31
N HIS A 50 -3.17 -14.71 -8.26
CA HIS A 50 -2.77 -14.64 -9.67
C HIS A 50 -3.94 -14.37 -10.62
N THR A 51 -5.13 -14.07 -10.09
CA THR A 51 -6.33 -13.87 -10.91
C THR A 51 -6.83 -12.44 -10.82
N ARG A 52 -7.26 -11.89 -11.96
CA ARG A 52 -7.91 -10.58 -12.02
C ARG A 52 -9.25 -10.61 -11.30
N TYR A 53 -9.53 -9.58 -10.53
CA TYR A 53 -10.86 -9.31 -9.97
C TYR A 53 -11.60 -8.27 -10.80
N PHE A 54 -10.90 -7.20 -11.18
CA PHE A 54 -11.44 -6.15 -12.04
C PHE A 54 -10.94 -6.33 -13.49
N GLU A 55 -11.50 -7.30 -14.23
CA GLU A 55 -11.01 -7.66 -15.56
C GLU A 55 -11.02 -6.50 -16.56
N HIS A 56 -11.94 -5.56 -16.40
CA HIS A 56 -12.16 -4.42 -17.31
C HIS A 56 -11.42 -3.15 -16.88
N LEU A 57 -10.72 -3.13 -15.73
CA LEU A 57 -10.02 -1.97 -15.20
C LEU A 57 -8.50 -2.11 -15.31
N ASP A 58 -7.79 -1.04 -14.95
CA ASP A 58 -6.33 -1.08 -14.83
C ASP A 58 -5.90 -2.16 -13.81
N PRO A 59 -4.95 -3.06 -14.16
CA PRO A 59 -4.53 -4.15 -13.28
C PRO A 59 -4.08 -3.71 -11.89
N ARG A 60 -3.53 -2.50 -11.75
CA ARG A 60 -3.12 -1.95 -10.45
C ARG A 60 -4.28 -1.79 -9.47
N LEU A 61 -5.51 -1.64 -9.99
CA LEU A 61 -6.71 -1.56 -9.17
C LEU A 61 -7.08 -2.90 -8.51
N ASP A 62 -6.49 -4.01 -8.92
CA ASP A 62 -6.70 -5.31 -8.26
C ASP A 62 -6.18 -5.34 -6.81
N SER A 63 -5.31 -4.40 -6.40
CA SER A 63 -4.97 -4.18 -4.99
C SER A 63 -6.19 -3.86 -4.11
N LEU A 64 -7.24 -3.28 -4.73
CA LEU A 64 -8.50 -2.95 -4.07
C LEU A 64 -9.42 -4.16 -3.85
N ARG A 65 -9.08 -5.33 -4.41
CA ARG A 65 -9.86 -6.56 -4.26
C ARG A 65 -10.19 -6.84 -2.81
N VAL A 66 -9.25 -6.59 -1.89
CA VAL A 66 -9.45 -6.80 -0.45
C VAL A 66 -10.63 -6.03 0.13
N ILE A 67 -11.05 -4.94 -0.52
CA ILE A 67 -12.21 -4.14 -0.13
C ILE A 67 -13.50 -4.71 -0.74
N TYR A 68 -13.46 -5.03 -2.04
CA TYR A 68 -14.66 -5.29 -2.83
C TYR A 68 -15.09 -6.76 -2.88
N ASP A 69 -14.14 -7.70 -2.74
CA ASP A 69 -14.44 -9.12 -2.79
C ASP A 69 -14.95 -9.63 -1.42
N PRO A 70 -16.20 -10.15 -1.34
CA PRO A 70 -16.76 -10.69 -0.11
C PRO A 70 -15.96 -11.86 0.50
N TYR A 71 -15.09 -12.50 -0.29
CA TYR A 71 -14.19 -13.53 0.22
C TYR A 71 -13.40 -13.07 1.45
N PHE A 72 -12.99 -11.79 1.47
CA PHE A 72 -12.21 -11.24 2.57
C PHE A 72 -13.02 -10.98 3.84
N ASP A 73 -14.34 -11.05 3.82
CA ASP A 73 -15.19 -10.76 5.00
C ASP A 73 -15.05 -11.80 6.11
N GLN A 74 -14.46 -12.96 5.80
CA GLN A 74 -14.13 -13.99 6.80
C GLN A 74 -12.94 -13.61 7.70
N PHE A 75 -12.12 -12.62 7.33
CA PHE A 75 -10.93 -12.21 8.08
C PHE A 75 -11.22 -10.98 8.94
N ASP A 76 -10.70 -10.97 10.16
CA ASP A 76 -10.80 -9.82 11.08
C ASP A 76 -9.93 -8.66 10.60
N LYS A 77 -8.68 -8.98 10.19
CA LYS A 77 -7.77 -8.02 9.57
C LYS A 77 -7.13 -8.61 8.32
N VAL A 78 -6.92 -7.76 7.31
CA VAL A 78 -6.20 -8.09 6.07
C VAL A 78 -5.07 -7.10 5.88
N LEU A 79 -3.84 -7.60 5.80
CA LEU A 79 -2.68 -6.84 5.35
C LEU A 79 -2.52 -7.03 3.84
N SER A 80 -2.89 -6.02 3.05
CA SER A 80 -2.52 -5.94 1.64
C SER A 80 -1.14 -5.31 1.53
N ILE A 81 -0.20 -6.00 0.90
CA ILE A 81 1.21 -5.59 0.87
C ILE A 81 1.85 -5.90 -0.48
N ASP A 82 2.64 -4.97 -1.00
CA ASP A 82 3.32 -5.11 -2.29
C ASP A 82 4.39 -6.22 -2.25
N LEU A 83 4.64 -6.81 -3.41
CA LEU A 83 5.64 -7.87 -3.56
C LEU A 83 7.08 -7.40 -3.43
N ASP A 84 7.33 -6.11 -3.62
CA ASP A 84 8.66 -5.52 -3.49
C ASP A 84 9.00 -5.09 -2.05
N MET A 85 8.46 -5.83 -1.08
CA MET A 85 8.72 -5.61 0.34
C MET A 85 9.36 -6.81 1.02
N LEU A 86 10.32 -6.56 1.91
CA LEU A 86 10.91 -7.55 2.81
C LEU A 86 10.65 -7.18 4.27
N ILE A 87 10.28 -8.18 5.06
CA ILE A 87 9.95 -8.02 6.47
C ILE A 87 11.18 -8.33 7.32
N ALA A 88 11.53 -7.38 8.19
CA ALA A 88 12.71 -7.42 9.05
C ALA A 88 12.36 -7.23 10.54
N THR A 89 11.16 -7.60 10.95
CA THR A 89 10.69 -7.48 12.33
C THR A 89 9.94 -8.72 12.80
N ARG A 90 9.91 -8.90 14.12
CA ARG A 90 9.02 -9.85 14.82
C ARG A 90 7.77 -9.19 15.40
N ASP A 91 7.67 -7.88 15.33
CA ASP A 91 6.46 -7.20 15.79
C ASP A 91 5.27 -7.66 14.95
N ASN A 92 4.20 -8.06 15.59
CA ASN A 92 3.00 -8.51 14.89
C ASN A 92 2.14 -7.30 14.50
N ILE A 93 2.06 -7.00 13.21
CA ILE A 93 1.26 -5.88 12.72
C ILE A 93 -0.24 -6.02 13.04
N PHE A 94 -0.73 -7.23 13.22
CA PHE A 94 -2.13 -7.48 13.54
C PHE A 94 -2.48 -7.15 15.00
N ASP A 95 -1.49 -6.95 15.89
CA ASP A 95 -1.74 -6.51 17.27
C ASP A 95 -2.02 -5.00 17.37
N LEU A 96 -1.79 -4.26 16.28
CA LEU A 96 -2.10 -2.83 16.24
C LEU A 96 -3.61 -2.60 16.36
N ASP A 97 -3.98 -1.66 17.23
CA ASP A 97 -5.37 -1.21 17.35
C ASP A 97 -5.70 -0.26 16.20
N ILE A 98 -6.62 -0.68 15.34
CA ILE A 98 -7.05 0.08 14.17
C ILE A 98 -8.58 0.09 14.07
N GLU A 99 -9.16 1.23 13.75
CA GLU A 99 -10.61 1.31 13.51
C GLU A 99 -10.95 0.84 12.07
N ASP A 100 -10.50 1.54 11.05
CA ASP A 100 -10.82 1.21 9.65
C ASP A 100 -9.60 0.68 8.89
N VAL A 101 -8.56 1.50 8.76
CA VAL A 101 -7.35 1.15 8.01
C VAL A 101 -6.12 1.79 8.64
N ALA A 102 -4.99 1.09 8.59
CA ALA A 102 -3.69 1.65 8.93
C ALA A 102 -2.78 1.66 7.71
N MET A 103 -2.11 2.79 7.49
CA MET A 103 -1.22 3.03 6.36
C MET A 103 -0.03 3.92 6.77
N VAL A 104 1.03 3.90 5.98
CA VAL A 104 2.20 4.73 6.20
C VAL A 104 2.15 5.97 5.31
N HIS A 105 2.55 7.09 5.87
CA HIS A 105 2.65 8.34 5.13
C HIS A 105 3.76 8.29 4.06
N GLU A 106 3.48 8.80 2.86
CA GLU A 106 4.46 8.90 1.76
C GLU A 106 5.41 10.08 2.00
N LEU A 107 6.52 9.84 2.69
CA LEU A 107 7.47 10.88 3.11
C LEU A 107 8.18 11.60 1.97
N GLY A 108 8.28 11.01 0.80
CA GLY A 108 8.95 11.61 -0.36
C GLY A 108 8.34 12.92 -0.82
N LEU A 109 7.13 13.24 -0.39
CA LEU A 109 6.41 14.45 -0.76
C LEU A 109 6.70 15.65 0.16
N HIS A 110 7.26 15.44 1.35
CA HIS A 110 7.37 16.49 2.37
C HIS A 110 8.78 16.83 2.85
N THR A 111 9.81 16.03 2.55
CA THR A 111 11.07 16.12 3.29
C THR A 111 12.32 16.38 2.47
N SER A 112 12.27 16.81 1.22
CA SER A 112 13.54 17.02 0.51
C SER A 112 13.96 18.46 0.40
N THR A 113 15.09 18.75 1.01
CA THR A 113 15.87 19.99 0.89
C THR A 113 16.85 19.97 -0.30
N SER A 114 16.80 18.98 -1.18
CA SER A 114 17.74 18.84 -2.31
C SER A 114 17.03 18.71 -3.66
N GLY A 115 17.68 19.11 -4.74
CA GLY A 115 17.14 19.31 -6.11
C GLY A 115 16.33 18.17 -6.77
N GLY A 116 16.23 16.99 -6.15
CA GLY A 116 15.25 15.96 -6.50
C GLY A 116 13.81 16.35 -6.14
N TRP A 117 13.65 17.35 -5.30
CA TRP A 117 12.37 17.89 -4.84
C TRP A 117 11.50 18.45 -5.98
N LEU A 118 12.07 19.18 -6.94
CA LEU A 118 11.31 19.78 -8.05
C LEU A 118 10.67 18.70 -8.96
N ARG A 119 11.38 17.62 -9.25
CA ARG A 119 10.85 16.50 -10.06
C ARG A 119 9.74 15.75 -9.30
N LYS A 120 9.94 15.50 -8.02
CA LYS A 120 8.95 14.85 -7.15
C LYS A 120 7.74 15.73 -6.86
N VAL A 121 7.93 17.04 -6.70
CA VAL A 121 6.84 18.00 -6.56
C VAL A 121 6.04 18.13 -7.86
N MET A 122 6.65 17.96 -9.02
CA MET A 122 5.90 17.92 -10.28
C MET A 122 5.08 16.64 -10.41
N ASP A 123 5.66 15.47 -10.11
CA ASP A 123 4.92 14.20 -10.10
C ASP A 123 3.82 14.21 -9.02
N SER A 124 4.14 14.70 -7.83
CA SER A 124 3.16 14.85 -6.75
C SER A 124 2.13 15.96 -7.01
N LYS A 125 2.51 17.07 -7.67
CA LYS A 125 1.54 18.09 -8.08
C LYS A 125 0.58 17.60 -9.15
N LEU A 126 1.04 16.75 -10.06
CA LEU A 126 0.16 16.07 -11.01
C LEU A 126 -0.78 15.11 -10.29
N SER A 127 -0.26 14.31 -9.36
CA SER A 127 -1.07 13.43 -8.51
C SER A 127 -2.03 14.22 -7.62
N GLN A 128 -1.55 15.26 -6.95
CA GLN A 128 -2.39 16.15 -6.13
C GLN A 128 -3.42 16.91 -6.97
N ARG A 129 -3.07 17.40 -8.16
CA ARG A 129 -4.01 18.02 -9.08
C ARG A 129 -5.04 17.04 -9.59
N GLY A 130 -4.63 15.82 -9.90
CA GLY A 130 -5.52 14.72 -10.25
C GLY A 130 -6.50 14.42 -9.12
N ILE A 131 -6.02 14.23 -7.90
CA ILE A 131 -6.84 14.00 -6.71
C ILE A 131 -7.80 15.17 -6.47
N ILE A 132 -7.32 16.43 -6.55
CA ILE A 132 -8.17 17.61 -6.39
C ILE A 132 -9.24 17.68 -7.47
N ALA A 133 -8.88 17.45 -8.73
CA ALA A 133 -9.82 17.47 -9.83
C ALA A 133 -10.89 16.40 -9.69
N TYR A 134 -10.48 15.18 -9.35
CA TYR A 134 -11.38 14.05 -9.13
C TYR A 134 -12.24 14.22 -7.87
N GLY A 135 -11.64 14.70 -6.79
CA GLY A 135 -12.37 14.98 -5.58
C GLY A 135 -13.48 16.01 -5.80
N LYS A 136 -13.21 17.06 -6.55
CA LYS A 136 -14.21 18.05 -6.97
C LYS A 136 -15.30 17.42 -7.86
N HIS A 137 -14.92 16.50 -8.74
CA HIS A 137 -15.86 15.81 -9.61
C HIS A 137 -16.78 14.85 -8.84
N LEU A 138 -16.20 14.04 -7.95
CA LEU A 138 -16.94 12.99 -7.22
C LEU A 138 -17.71 13.51 -6.00
N PHE A 139 -17.19 14.49 -5.30
CA PHE A 139 -17.71 14.97 -4.00
C PHE A 139 -18.16 16.43 -4.01
N GLY A 140 -17.99 17.12 -5.15
CA GLY A 140 -18.35 18.55 -5.30
C GLY A 140 -17.25 19.51 -4.86
N PRO A 141 -17.43 20.80 -5.15
CA PRO A 141 -16.48 21.85 -4.81
C PRO A 141 -16.44 22.02 -3.29
N GLY A 142 -15.33 21.72 -2.68
CA GLY A 142 -15.17 21.91 -1.21
C GLY A 142 -14.92 20.63 -0.43
N TRP A 143 -14.88 19.48 -1.07
CA TRP A 143 -14.61 18.19 -0.41
C TRP A 143 -13.33 18.17 0.42
N MET A 144 -12.33 18.98 0.08
CA MET A 144 -11.08 19.15 0.84
C MET A 144 -11.13 20.24 1.92
N PHE A 145 -12.14 21.12 1.91
CA PHE A 145 -12.20 22.28 2.80
C PHE A 145 -12.35 21.94 4.29
N PRO A 146 -13.12 20.94 4.70
CA PRO A 146 -13.25 20.64 6.12
C PRO A 146 -11.91 20.30 6.78
N ARG A 147 -11.05 19.53 6.09
CA ARG A 147 -9.72 19.17 6.60
C ARG A 147 -8.71 20.33 6.51
N SER A 148 -8.76 21.16 5.48
CA SER A 148 -7.88 22.32 5.35
C SER A 148 -8.13 23.40 6.40
N LYS A 149 -9.37 23.54 6.89
CA LYS A 149 -9.71 24.46 7.99
C LYS A 149 -9.26 23.93 9.35
N LEU A 150 -9.36 22.61 9.56
CA LEU A 150 -8.99 21.96 10.82
C LEU A 150 -7.47 21.79 10.97
N TYR A 151 -6.74 21.62 9.84
CA TYR A 151 -5.31 21.32 9.84
C TYR A 151 -4.56 22.10 8.76
N PRO A 152 -4.42 23.43 8.88
CA PRO A 152 -3.80 24.27 7.86
C PRO A 152 -2.32 23.97 7.61
N LYS A 153 -1.63 23.31 8.55
CA LYS A 153 -0.22 22.88 8.42
C LYS A 153 -0.06 21.46 7.87
N GLU A 154 -1.09 20.64 7.93
CA GLU A 154 -1.11 19.24 7.48
C GLU A 154 -1.90 19.08 6.19
N ARG A 155 -1.61 19.93 5.23
CA ARG A 155 -2.27 19.98 3.94
C ARG A 155 -2.14 18.69 3.19
N PHE A 156 -2.95 17.72 3.35
CA PHE A 156 -2.95 16.53 2.54
C PHE A 156 -1.82 15.56 2.89
N ARG A 157 -2.08 14.69 3.84
CA ARG A 157 -1.23 13.53 4.08
C ARG A 157 -1.49 12.50 2.99
N TYR A 158 -0.55 12.34 2.09
CA TYR A 158 -0.59 11.34 1.05
C TYR A 158 -0.04 10.03 1.61
N LEU A 159 -0.85 8.98 1.56
CA LEU A 159 -0.53 7.67 2.11
C LEU A 159 0.06 6.77 1.03
N ASN A 160 1.07 5.99 1.36
CA ASN A 160 1.65 5.01 0.46
C ASN A 160 0.72 3.81 0.31
N GLY A 161 0.44 3.41 -0.93
CA GLY A 161 -0.48 2.32 -1.26
C GLY A 161 0.09 0.93 -1.05
N GLY A 162 1.41 0.79 -0.99
CA GLY A 162 2.08 -0.51 -0.96
C GLY A 162 1.92 -1.30 0.34
N LEU A 163 1.42 -0.66 1.43
CA LEU A 163 1.08 -1.34 2.67
C LEU A 163 -0.23 -0.77 3.22
N GLN A 164 -1.21 -1.65 3.39
CA GLN A 164 -2.55 -1.30 3.88
C GLN A 164 -3.04 -2.39 4.84
N LEU A 165 -3.15 -2.07 6.11
CA LEU A 165 -3.76 -2.97 7.09
C LEU A 165 -5.22 -2.56 7.29
N TRP A 166 -6.14 -3.36 6.80
CA TRP A 166 -7.58 -3.14 6.87
C TRP A 166 -8.23 -3.95 8.00
N SER A 167 -9.06 -3.33 8.81
CA SER A 167 -10.01 -4.04 9.65
C SER A 167 -11.20 -4.56 8.83
N LYS A 168 -11.91 -5.56 9.33
CA LYS A 168 -13.17 -6.01 8.71
C LYS A 168 -14.19 -4.87 8.63
N ALA A 169 -14.36 -4.11 9.70
CA ALA A 169 -15.26 -2.96 9.74
C ALA A 169 -14.89 -1.90 8.70
N GLY A 170 -13.58 -1.62 8.57
CA GLY A 170 -13.06 -0.67 7.58
C GLY A 170 -13.33 -1.11 6.15
N ARG A 171 -13.15 -2.39 5.81
CA ARG A 171 -13.45 -2.91 4.47
C ARG A 171 -14.94 -2.83 4.13
N LEU A 172 -15.81 -3.23 5.06
CA LEU A 172 -17.26 -3.13 4.86
C LEU A 172 -17.71 -1.68 4.68
N LYS A 173 -17.21 -0.78 5.52
CA LYS A 173 -17.45 0.66 5.40
C LYS A 173 -16.93 1.22 4.07
N ALA A 174 -15.73 0.80 3.63
CA ALA A 174 -15.17 1.23 2.35
C ALA A 174 -16.03 0.76 1.17
N ARG A 175 -16.51 -0.48 1.19
CA ARG A 175 -17.41 -1.03 0.17
C ARG A 175 -18.72 -0.25 0.05
N GLU A 176 -19.24 0.22 1.18
CA GLU A 176 -20.49 1.01 1.21
C GLU A 176 -20.29 2.46 0.73
N HIS A 177 -19.17 3.08 1.13
CA HIS A 177 -19.01 4.53 0.99
C HIS A 177 -18.00 4.99 -0.07
N PHE A 178 -17.13 4.11 -0.55
CA PHE A 178 -16.26 4.46 -1.66
C PHE A 178 -17.06 4.65 -2.94
N LYS A 179 -16.70 5.66 -3.70
CA LYS A 179 -17.27 5.86 -5.04
C LYS A 179 -16.80 4.71 -5.94
N SER A 180 -17.69 4.28 -6.84
CA SER A 180 -17.38 3.17 -7.74
C SER A 180 -16.04 3.36 -8.43
N VAL A 181 -15.21 2.33 -8.40
CA VAL A 181 -13.94 2.28 -9.10
C VAL A 181 -14.12 2.35 -10.61
N ASP A 182 -15.28 1.91 -11.13
CA ASP A 182 -15.63 1.97 -12.57
C ASP A 182 -15.71 3.40 -13.10
N ASN A 183 -15.99 4.35 -12.21
CA ASN A 183 -16.03 5.78 -12.56
C ASN A 183 -14.64 6.43 -12.45
N TYR A 184 -13.61 5.66 -12.11
CA TYR A 184 -12.26 6.17 -11.92
C TYR A 184 -11.45 5.99 -13.20
N VAL A 185 -11.32 7.06 -13.97
CA VAL A 185 -10.72 7.08 -15.33
C VAL A 185 -9.29 7.64 -15.37
N LEU A 186 -8.65 7.89 -14.23
CA LEU A 186 -7.27 8.36 -14.23
C LEU A 186 -6.29 7.22 -14.48
N HIS A 187 -5.75 7.18 -15.67
CA HIS A 187 -4.62 6.33 -16.03
C HIS A 187 -3.31 7.02 -15.63
N THR A 188 -2.90 6.84 -14.38
CA THR A 188 -1.60 7.31 -13.90
C THR A 188 -0.78 6.13 -13.38
N ARG A 189 0.53 6.32 -13.21
CA ARG A 189 1.42 5.29 -12.66
C ARG A 189 1.06 4.86 -11.23
N TYR A 190 0.27 5.66 -10.50
CA TYR A 190 -0.14 5.43 -9.11
C TYR A 190 -1.65 5.46 -8.98
N THR A 191 -2.34 4.80 -9.91
CA THR A 191 -3.80 4.87 -10.03
C THR A 191 -4.52 4.40 -8.77
N GLU A 192 -4.14 3.26 -8.23
CA GLU A 192 -4.73 2.67 -7.02
C GLU A 192 -4.45 3.50 -5.78
N GLN A 193 -3.21 3.96 -5.60
CA GLN A 193 -2.81 4.79 -4.48
C GLN A 193 -3.55 6.13 -4.48
N MET A 194 -3.73 6.73 -5.65
CA MET A 194 -4.51 7.96 -5.79
C MET A 194 -5.97 7.75 -5.45
N TYR A 195 -6.57 6.66 -5.94
CA TYR A 195 -7.95 6.32 -5.64
C TYR A 195 -8.16 6.14 -4.12
N ILE A 196 -7.35 5.32 -3.47
CA ILE A 196 -7.45 5.09 -2.02
C ILE A 196 -7.32 6.41 -1.25
N ASN A 197 -6.31 7.22 -1.55
CA ASN A 197 -6.13 8.51 -0.87
C ASN A 197 -7.34 9.44 -1.04
N LEU A 198 -7.93 9.45 -2.24
CA LEU A 198 -9.14 10.20 -2.51
C LEU A 198 -10.30 9.71 -1.63
N GLN A 199 -10.54 8.41 -1.60
CA GLN A 199 -11.66 7.84 -0.86
C GLN A 199 -11.48 7.99 0.65
N LEU A 200 -10.28 7.75 1.18
CA LEU A 200 -9.96 7.90 2.61
C LEU A 200 -9.94 9.37 3.08
N SER A 201 -9.93 10.34 2.17
CA SER A 201 -10.07 11.76 2.53
C SER A 201 -11.45 12.11 3.07
N GLN A 202 -12.45 11.26 2.90
CA GLN A 202 -13.78 11.44 3.45
C GLN A 202 -13.72 11.39 4.99
N PRO A 203 -14.39 12.31 5.71
CA PRO A 203 -14.31 12.40 7.18
C PRO A 203 -14.82 11.17 7.93
N ILE A 204 -15.60 10.31 7.26
CA ILE A 204 -16.15 9.08 7.83
C ILE A 204 -15.07 8.05 8.13
N PHE A 205 -13.94 8.07 7.40
CA PHE A 205 -12.86 7.09 7.58
C PHE A 205 -11.87 7.50 8.66
N LYS A 206 -11.52 6.52 9.48
CA LYS A 206 -10.48 6.62 10.51
C LYS A 206 -9.21 5.95 10.02
N VAL A 207 -8.25 6.74 9.62
CA VAL A 207 -6.95 6.26 9.17
C VAL A 207 -5.98 6.32 10.33
N THR A 208 -5.44 5.18 10.73
CA THR A 208 -4.31 5.08 11.67
C THR A 208 -3.02 5.26 10.88
N GLU A 209 -2.30 6.34 11.15
CA GLU A 209 -1.00 6.56 10.54
C GLU A 209 0.07 5.73 11.25
N LEU A 210 0.69 4.82 10.53
CA LEU A 210 1.77 3.99 11.04
C LEU A 210 3.10 4.75 11.00
N ASP A 211 3.99 4.40 11.93
CA ASP A 211 5.38 4.81 11.89
C ASP A 211 6.05 4.38 10.57
N THR A 212 6.96 5.20 10.08
CA THR A 212 7.62 5.00 8.79
C THR A 212 8.46 3.73 8.70
N SER A 213 8.82 3.13 9.83
CA SER A 213 9.51 1.83 9.84
C SER A 213 8.67 0.70 9.28
N TRP A 214 7.33 0.80 9.30
CA TRP A 214 6.43 -0.18 8.73
C TRP A 214 6.35 -0.17 7.18
N ASN A 215 6.90 0.85 6.55
CA ASN A 215 7.04 0.91 5.08
C ASN A 215 8.24 1.80 4.73
N ARG A 216 9.43 1.32 5.04
CA ARG A 216 10.69 2.04 4.86
C ARG A 216 11.13 2.01 3.41
N ASN A 217 10.99 3.12 2.74
CA ASN A 217 11.14 3.23 1.29
C ASN A 217 12.60 3.42 0.87
N SER A 218 13.10 2.58 -0.04
CA SER A 218 14.48 2.62 -0.55
C SER A 218 14.87 3.91 -1.26
N ALA A 219 13.91 4.56 -1.91
CA ALA A 219 14.19 5.76 -2.69
C ALA A 219 14.46 7.00 -1.85
N TYR A 220 13.98 7.02 -0.60
CA TYR A 220 13.93 8.25 0.19
C TYR A 220 14.53 8.15 1.58
N GLN A 221 14.66 6.94 2.13
CA GLN A 221 14.88 6.75 3.55
C GLN A 221 16.13 5.94 3.87
N TRP A 222 16.66 5.19 2.89
CA TRP A 222 17.89 4.43 3.12
C TRP A 222 19.10 5.32 2.95
N LYS A 223 20.03 5.25 3.91
CA LYS A 223 21.36 5.83 3.74
C LYS A 223 22.32 4.78 3.21
N ASP A 224 22.43 3.65 3.88
CA ASP A 224 23.36 2.57 3.52
C ASP A 224 22.70 1.19 3.57
N THR A 225 21.79 0.96 4.50
CA THR A 225 21.11 -0.33 4.70
C THR A 225 19.63 -0.13 5.00
N PRO A 226 18.78 -1.10 4.62
CA PRO A 226 17.39 -1.11 5.05
C PRO A 226 17.29 -1.29 6.56
N ASP A 227 16.66 -0.35 7.25
CA ASP A 227 16.54 -0.30 8.70
C ASP A 227 15.09 -0.25 9.20
N GLY A 228 14.14 -0.53 8.32
CA GLY A 228 12.72 -0.58 8.63
C GLY A 228 12.28 -1.93 9.18
N LYS A 229 11.12 -1.96 9.83
CA LYS A 229 10.39 -3.19 10.17
C LYS A 229 9.94 -3.92 8.90
N ILE A 230 9.45 -3.15 7.94
CA ILE A 230 9.15 -3.59 6.57
C ILE A 230 9.87 -2.64 5.62
N ASN A 231 10.68 -3.19 4.75
CA ASN A 231 11.50 -2.45 3.81
C ASN A 231 10.94 -2.57 2.39
N HIS A 232 10.64 -1.43 1.78
CA HIS A 232 10.04 -1.30 0.46
C HIS A 232 11.12 -0.99 -0.59
N PHE A 233 11.31 -1.88 -1.53
CA PHE A 233 12.38 -1.85 -2.53
C PHE A 233 11.88 -1.31 -3.86
N LEU A 234 12.12 -0.05 -4.14
CA LEU A 234 11.67 0.58 -5.38
C LEU A 234 12.70 0.50 -6.50
N ALA A 235 12.22 0.39 -7.72
CA ALA A 235 13.03 0.43 -8.94
C ALA A 235 14.21 -0.57 -8.88
N ARG A 236 15.44 -0.11 -9.10
CA ARG A 236 16.64 -0.97 -9.11
C ARG A 236 16.96 -1.63 -7.75
N ALA A 237 16.46 -1.10 -6.65
CA ALA A 237 16.66 -1.70 -5.34
C ALA A 237 16.06 -3.12 -5.24
N LYS A 238 15.01 -3.43 -6.02
CA LYS A 238 14.39 -4.77 -6.09
C LYS A 238 15.39 -5.89 -6.36
N PHE A 239 16.39 -5.63 -7.18
CA PHE A 239 17.41 -6.64 -7.50
C PHE A 239 18.32 -7.03 -6.33
N THR A 240 18.29 -6.28 -5.24
CA THR A 240 19.01 -6.63 -4.00
C THR A 240 18.20 -7.51 -3.06
N MET A 241 16.90 -7.63 -3.26
CA MET A 241 15.99 -8.38 -2.37
C MET A 241 16.40 -9.83 -2.14
N PRO A 242 16.80 -10.63 -3.15
CA PRO A 242 17.16 -12.03 -2.92
C PRO A 242 18.35 -12.21 -1.95
N LYS A 243 19.29 -11.26 -1.95
CA LYS A 243 20.43 -11.30 -1.01
C LYS A 243 20.01 -10.91 0.41
N LEU A 244 19.16 -9.89 0.54
CA LEU A 244 18.70 -9.38 1.84
C LEU A 244 17.66 -10.30 2.46
N GLU A 245 16.86 -11.00 1.67
CA GLU A 245 15.92 -12.00 2.16
C GLU A 245 16.61 -13.05 3.04
N GLN A 246 17.78 -13.55 2.62
CA GLN A 246 18.53 -14.54 3.39
C GLN A 246 18.92 -14.02 4.79
N ILE A 247 19.23 -12.72 4.88
CA ILE A 247 19.56 -12.08 6.17
C ILE A 247 18.32 -11.95 7.04
N TYR A 248 17.20 -11.51 6.47
CA TYR A 248 15.94 -11.26 7.21
C TYR A 248 15.22 -12.54 7.56
N TYR A 249 15.37 -13.60 6.78
CA TYR A 249 14.75 -14.91 7.04
C TYR A 249 15.10 -15.43 8.42
N HIS A 250 16.35 -15.25 8.88
CA HIS A 250 16.78 -15.65 10.23
C HIS A 250 16.09 -14.88 11.35
N LEU A 251 15.62 -13.65 11.08
CA LEU A 251 14.87 -12.88 12.07
C LEU A 251 13.49 -13.46 12.37
N LEU A 252 12.88 -14.14 11.40
CA LEU A 252 11.53 -14.70 11.50
C LEU A 252 11.52 -16.16 11.98
N GLN A 253 12.69 -16.82 12.04
CA GLN A 253 12.78 -18.18 12.57
C GLN A 253 12.52 -18.20 14.08
N PRO A 254 11.90 -19.27 14.64
CA PRO A 254 11.82 -19.48 16.07
C PRO A 254 13.22 -19.41 16.68
N ARG A 255 13.37 -18.75 17.83
CA ARG A 255 14.58 -18.93 18.64
C ARG A 255 14.46 -20.29 19.31
N GLU A 256 15.43 -21.15 19.05
CA GLU A 256 15.57 -22.42 19.75
C GLU A 256 15.73 -22.19 21.25
#